data_62c0924e3b119457413210d74f1bd315
#
_entry.id   62c0924e3b119457413210d74f1bd315
#
_cell.length_a   1.000
_cell.length_b   1.000
_cell.length_c   1.000
_cell.angle_alpha   90.00
_cell.angle_beta   90.00
_cell.angle_gamma   90.00
#
_symmetry.space_group_name_H-M   'P 1'
#
loop_
_entity.id
_entity.type
_entity.pdbx_description
1 polymer ?
#
loop_
_entity_poly.entity_id
_entity_poly.type
_entity_poly.pdbx_seq_one_letter_code
_entity_poly.pdbx_strand_id
1 'polypeptide(L)'
;SHLPKRMKDYRERFEHHLLLKMAGPGVDEAQRYLTEYFAQAEGAFFACTPDEGKKAFLHRFAAAGAAVRYHAVHADKVEDILALDIALRRNDTDWFETLPPEIDSQLVHKLYYGHFMCHVFHQDYVVKKGVDSHALKEKMLEILNRRGAEYPAEHNVGHLYHAKPDLQAFYRAADPTNSFNPGIGKTSKRKGWAEVPR
;
A
#
# COMPACT_ATOMS: atom_id res chain seq x y z
N SER A 1 17.11 -3.24 -17.74
CA SER A 1 16.04 -2.50 -17.07
C SER A 1 15.04 -2.00 -18.10
N HIS A 2 13.75 -2.22 -17.86
CA HIS A 2 12.65 -1.76 -18.70
C HIS A 2 12.33 -0.27 -18.51
N LEU A 3 12.86 0.37 -17.46
CA LEU A 3 12.62 1.79 -17.20
C LEU A 3 13.20 2.68 -18.29
N PRO A 4 12.43 3.63 -18.82
CA PRO A 4 12.93 4.67 -19.71
C PRO A 4 14.11 5.44 -19.09
N LYS A 5 15.05 5.91 -19.93
CA LYS A 5 16.24 6.64 -19.45
C LYS A 5 15.87 7.85 -18.62
N ARG A 6 14.91 8.67 -19.09
CA ARG A 6 14.45 9.87 -18.35
C ARG A 6 13.87 9.54 -16.97
N MET A 7 13.19 8.41 -16.81
CA MET A 7 12.71 7.98 -15.49
C MET A 7 13.85 7.55 -14.56
N LYS A 8 14.92 6.97 -15.09
CA LYS A 8 16.11 6.66 -14.28
C LYS A 8 16.78 7.94 -13.78
N ASP A 9 16.91 8.93 -14.66
CA ASP A 9 17.49 10.22 -14.32
C ASP A 9 16.63 10.92 -13.21
N TYR A 10 15.32 10.83 -13.32
CA TYR A 10 14.41 11.36 -12.29
C TYR A 10 14.51 10.61 -10.96
N ARG A 11 14.63 9.29 -10.98
CA ARG A 11 14.84 8.47 -9.78
C ARG A 11 16.11 8.89 -9.00
N GLU A 12 17.13 9.34 -9.69
CA GLU A 12 18.38 9.80 -9.07
C GLU A 12 18.25 11.23 -8.50
N ARG A 13 17.29 12.01 -9.00
CA ARG A 13 17.10 13.41 -8.63
C ARG A 13 16.03 13.61 -7.57
N PHE A 14 15.02 12.75 -7.51
CA PHE A 14 13.85 12.93 -6.66
C PHE A 14 13.56 11.67 -5.87
N GLU A 15 13.12 11.85 -4.63
CA GLU A 15 12.73 10.77 -3.74
C GLU A 15 11.31 10.27 -4.05
N HIS A 16 10.38 11.18 -4.38
CA HIS A 16 8.98 10.87 -4.63
C HIS A 16 8.63 10.94 -6.11
N HIS A 17 7.83 9.99 -6.58
CA HIS A 17 7.45 9.87 -7.98
C HIS A 17 5.96 9.65 -8.14
N LEU A 18 5.33 10.38 -9.05
CA LEU A 18 3.94 10.21 -9.42
C LEU A 18 3.83 9.91 -10.92
N LEU A 19 3.17 8.80 -11.26
CA LEU A 19 2.82 8.45 -12.64
C LEU A 19 1.38 8.85 -12.90
N LEU A 20 1.17 9.81 -13.80
CA LEU A 20 -0.16 10.28 -14.20
C LEU A 20 -0.51 9.73 -15.58
N LYS A 21 -1.69 9.14 -15.71
CA LYS A 21 -2.28 8.77 -16.99
C LYS A 21 -3.49 9.65 -17.25
N MET A 22 -3.37 10.54 -18.21
CA MET A 22 -4.44 11.45 -18.63
C MET A 22 -5.05 10.97 -19.95
N ALA A 23 -6.28 11.38 -20.20
CA ALA A 23 -7.00 11.04 -21.44
C ALA A 23 -7.86 12.22 -21.93
N GLY A 24 -8.16 12.21 -23.24
CA GLY A 24 -9.00 13.25 -23.86
C GLY A 24 -8.45 14.66 -23.67
N PRO A 25 -9.30 15.65 -23.48
CA PRO A 25 -8.90 17.06 -23.33
C PRO A 25 -8.10 17.31 -22.03
N GLY A 26 -8.18 16.40 -21.05
CA GLY A 26 -7.41 16.49 -19.82
C GLY A 26 -5.90 16.35 -20.00
N VAL A 27 -5.42 15.85 -21.14
CA VAL A 27 -3.98 15.74 -21.44
C VAL A 27 -3.33 17.11 -21.52
N ASP A 28 -3.90 18.01 -22.35
CA ASP A 28 -3.36 19.34 -22.56
C ASP A 28 -3.52 20.21 -21.29
N GLU A 29 -4.63 20.05 -20.59
CA GLU A 29 -4.89 20.75 -19.34
C GLU A 29 -3.89 20.35 -18.26
N ALA A 30 -3.64 19.05 -18.08
CA ALA A 30 -2.65 18.55 -17.13
C ALA A 30 -1.24 19.03 -17.47
N GLN A 31 -0.86 19.03 -18.75
CA GLN A 31 0.45 19.51 -19.17
C GLN A 31 0.65 20.99 -18.87
N ARG A 32 -0.36 21.81 -19.16
CA ARG A 32 -0.33 23.25 -18.84
C ARG A 32 -0.23 23.46 -17.34
N TYR A 33 -1.10 22.82 -16.56
CA TYR A 33 -1.09 22.91 -15.10
C TYR A 33 0.27 22.54 -14.50
N LEU A 34 0.85 21.41 -14.90
CA LEU A 34 2.13 20.95 -14.38
C LEU A 34 3.28 21.87 -14.79
N THR A 35 3.21 22.47 -16.00
CA THR A 35 4.20 23.46 -16.43
C THR A 35 4.17 24.71 -15.54
N GLU A 36 3.00 25.23 -15.27
CA GLU A 36 2.80 26.38 -14.39
C GLU A 36 3.18 26.07 -12.93
N TYR A 37 2.78 24.91 -12.43
CA TYR A 37 3.08 24.46 -11.07
C TYR A 37 4.58 24.34 -10.82
N PHE A 38 5.30 23.60 -11.67
CA PHE A 38 6.75 23.39 -11.51
C PHE A 38 7.62 24.58 -11.96
N ALA A 39 7.02 25.64 -12.48
CA ALA A 39 7.72 26.92 -12.63
C ALA A 39 7.91 27.63 -11.28
N GLN A 40 7.14 27.25 -10.24
CA GLN A 40 7.13 27.92 -8.94
C GLN A 40 7.40 26.95 -7.77
N ALA A 41 7.23 25.65 -7.98
CA ALA A 41 7.41 24.60 -6.97
C ALA A 41 8.65 23.76 -7.24
N GLU A 42 9.22 23.22 -6.18
CA GLU A 42 10.30 22.23 -6.27
C GLU A 42 9.82 20.95 -6.93
N GLY A 43 10.63 20.40 -7.83
CA GLY A 43 10.29 19.20 -8.59
C GLY A 43 10.45 19.40 -10.09
N ALA A 44 9.99 18.43 -10.84
CA ALA A 44 9.94 18.49 -12.30
C ALA A 44 8.96 17.44 -12.85
N PHE A 45 8.53 17.60 -14.09
CA PHE A 45 7.77 16.60 -14.80
C PHE A 45 8.23 16.46 -16.25
N PHE A 46 7.84 15.41 -16.90
CA PHE A 46 7.94 15.25 -18.35
C PHE A 46 6.77 14.45 -18.90
N ALA A 47 6.33 14.82 -20.09
CA ALA A 47 5.37 14.02 -20.84
C ALA A 47 6.09 12.83 -21.48
N CYS A 48 5.59 11.63 -21.22
CA CYS A 48 6.10 10.40 -21.80
C CYS A 48 5.70 10.28 -23.27
N THR A 49 6.60 9.76 -24.12
CA THR A 49 6.18 9.19 -25.39
C THR A 49 5.28 7.97 -25.15
N PRO A 50 4.48 7.51 -26.13
CA PRO A 50 3.65 6.32 -25.97
C PRO A 50 4.43 5.08 -25.50
N ASP A 51 5.66 4.86 -26.01
CA ASP A 51 6.52 3.74 -25.59
C ASP A 51 7.04 3.91 -24.16
N GLU A 52 7.45 5.11 -23.76
CA GLU A 52 7.85 5.41 -22.39
C GLU A 52 6.69 5.23 -21.42
N GLY A 53 5.50 5.72 -21.75
CA GLY A 53 4.30 5.58 -20.93
C GLY A 53 3.93 4.12 -20.71
N LYS A 54 3.98 3.31 -21.75
CA LYS A 54 3.76 1.85 -21.65
C LYS A 54 4.77 1.18 -20.72
N LYS A 55 6.04 1.51 -20.85
CA LYS A 55 7.13 0.99 -19.99
C LYS A 55 7.00 1.50 -18.56
N ALA A 56 6.62 2.75 -18.37
CA ALA A 56 6.39 3.34 -17.06
C ALA A 56 5.29 2.59 -16.29
N PHE A 57 4.17 2.30 -16.94
CA PHE A 57 3.08 1.54 -16.29
C PHE A 57 3.45 0.07 -16.01
N LEU A 58 4.32 -0.54 -16.77
CA LEU A 58 4.86 -1.86 -16.42
C LEU A 58 5.72 -1.82 -15.14
N HIS A 59 6.31 -0.67 -14.82
CA HIS A 59 7.14 -0.53 -13.62
C HIS A 59 6.34 -0.70 -12.32
N ARG A 60 5.03 -0.42 -12.31
CA ARG A 60 4.16 -0.66 -11.15
C ARG A 60 4.25 -2.12 -10.64
N PHE A 61 4.34 -3.09 -11.54
CA PHE A 61 4.49 -4.49 -11.17
C PHE A 61 5.86 -4.80 -10.57
N ALA A 62 6.91 -4.12 -11.04
CA ALA A 62 8.24 -4.23 -10.45
C ALA A 62 8.27 -3.59 -9.05
N ALA A 63 7.58 -2.46 -8.85
CA ALA A 63 7.47 -1.82 -7.55
C ALA A 63 6.69 -2.69 -6.55
N ALA A 64 5.53 -3.20 -6.96
CA ALA A 64 4.70 -4.09 -6.13
C ALA A 64 5.43 -5.40 -5.75
N GLY A 65 6.33 -5.91 -6.60
CA GLY A 65 7.14 -7.08 -6.31
C GLY A 65 8.51 -6.81 -5.67
N ALA A 66 8.84 -5.56 -5.38
CA ALA A 66 10.20 -5.19 -4.97
C ALA A 66 10.60 -5.81 -3.62
N ALA A 67 9.74 -5.76 -2.61
CA ALA A 67 9.98 -6.35 -1.30
C ALA A 67 10.13 -7.87 -1.40
N VAL A 68 9.24 -8.53 -2.13
CA VAL A 68 9.29 -10.00 -2.36
C VAL A 68 10.59 -10.40 -3.06
N ARG A 69 10.99 -9.63 -4.07
CA ARG A 69 12.26 -9.88 -4.76
C ARG A 69 13.46 -9.65 -3.84
N TYR A 70 13.41 -8.61 -3.03
CA TYR A 70 14.47 -8.34 -2.06
C TYR A 70 14.60 -9.48 -1.04
N HIS A 71 13.49 -9.95 -0.47
CA HIS A 71 13.47 -11.08 0.44
C HIS A 71 14.06 -12.35 -0.21
N ALA A 72 13.65 -12.67 -1.44
CA ALA A 72 14.16 -13.86 -2.14
C ALA A 72 15.70 -13.83 -2.37
N VAL A 73 16.27 -12.64 -2.54
CA VAL A 73 17.72 -12.47 -2.77
C VAL A 73 18.50 -12.38 -1.45
N HIS A 74 17.86 -11.91 -0.37
CA HIS A 74 18.50 -11.65 0.93
C HIS A 74 17.83 -12.42 2.06
N ALA A 75 17.45 -13.68 1.83
CA ALA A 75 16.76 -14.52 2.82
C ALA A 75 17.59 -14.76 4.11
N ASP A 76 18.87 -14.57 4.03
CA ASP A 76 19.82 -14.60 5.17
C ASP A 76 19.65 -13.39 6.11
N LYS A 77 19.14 -12.25 5.61
CA LYS A 77 18.99 -10.98 6.34
C LYS A 77 17.54 -10.61 6.61
N VAL A 78 16.60 -11.23 5.93
CA VAL A 78 15.18 -10.92 5.97
C VAL A 78 14.40 -12.08 6.56
N GLU A 79 13.56 -11.78 7.56
CA GLU A 79 12.64 -12.77 8.14
C GLU A 79 11.35 -12.85 7.35
N ASP A 80 10.75 -11.69 7.09
CA ASP A 80 9.42 -11.61 6.51
C ASP A 80 9.18 -10.25 5.87
N ILE A 81 8.04 -10.12 5.21
CA ILE A 81 7.52 -8.86 4.68
C ILE A 81 6.15 -8.61 5.30
N LEU A 82 6.02 -7.48 5.98
CA LEU A 82 4.73 -6.99 6.43
C LEU A 82 4.16 -6.08 5.35
N ALA A 83 3.26 -6.61 4.55
CA ALA A 83 2.55 -5.84 3.53
C ALA A 83 1.26 -5.28 4.14
N LEU A 84 1.21 -3.99 4.39
CA LEU A 84 0.06 -3.30 4.94
C LEU A 84 -0.65 -2.48 3.86
N ASP A 85 -1.93 -2.77 3.70
CA ASP A 85 -2.84 -2.10 2.77
C ASP A 85 -3.70 -1.15 3.56
N ILE A 86 -3.43 0.15 3.48
CA ILE A 86 -4.08 1.15 4.34
C ILE A 86 -4.78 2.26 3.56
N ALA A 87 -5.87 2.75 4.11
CA ALA A 87 -6.51 4.00 3.72
C ALA A 87 -6.41 4.98 4.88
N LEU A 88 -5.74 6.10 4.66
CA LEU A 88 -5.70 7.21 5.59
C LEU A 88 -6.95 8.08 5.46
N ARG A 89 -7.22 8.92 6.46
CA ARG A 89 -8.26 9.93 6.34
C ARG A 89 -7.98 10.85 5.15
N ARG A 90 -9.04 11.27 4.45
CA ARG A 90 -8.92 12.05 3.22
C ARG A 90 -8.09 13.33 3.37
N ASN A 91 -8.10 13.94 4.52
CA ASN A 91 -7.38 15.19 4.83
C ASN A 91 -6.07 14.95 5.61
N ASP A 92 -5.64 13.71 5.74
CA ASP A 92 -4.35 13.38 6.35
C ASP A 92 -3.24 13.75 5.35
N THR A 93 -2.30 14.59 5.80
CA THR A 93 -1.16 15.02 5.00
C THR A 93 0.11 14.22 5.29
N ASP A 94 0.10 13.43 6.37
CA ASP A 94 1.19 12.54 6.74
C ASP A 94 1.06 11.22 5.98
N TRP A 95 1.71 11.11 4.86
CA TRP A 95 1.62 9.96 3.95
C TRP A 95 2.16 8.67 4.55
N PHE A 96 3.17 8.79 5.38
CA PHE A 96 3.79 7.67 6.08
C PHE A 96 3.97 8.02 7.54
N GLU A 97 4.04 7.00 8.34
CA GLU A 97 4.18 7.12 9.79
C GLU A 97 5.64 7.43 10.20
N THR A 98 5.78 8.11 11.33
CA THR A 98 7.03 8.12 12.07
C THR A 98 7.02 6.92 13.01
N LEU A 99 7.84 5.92 12.71
CA LEU A 99 7.94 4.73 13.52
C LEU A 99 8.78 4.99 14.77
N PRO A 100 8.34 4.51 15.95
CA PRO A 100 9.18 4.51 17.15
C PRO A 100 10.49 3.74 16.90
N PRO A 101 11.61 4.14 17.54
CA PRO A 101 12.91 3.50 17.33
C PRO A 101 12.92 1.98 17.55
N GLU A 102 12.12 1.50 18.50
CA GLU A 102 11.98 0.08 18.81
C GLU A 102 11.27 -0.73 17.69
N ILE A 103 10.53 -0.07 16.80
CA ILE A 103 9.96 -0.68 15.59
C ILE A 103 10.91 -0.47 14.42
N ASP A 104 11.32 0.76 14.19
CA ASP A 104 12.16 1.12 13.03
C ASP A 104 13.48 0.33 13.00
N SER A 105 14.09 0.09 14.17
CA SER A 105 15.31 -0.71 14.29
C SER A 105 15.16 -2.17 13.89
N GLN A 106 13.93 -2.70 13.81
CA GLN A 106 13.61 -4.07 13.41
C GLN A 106 13.39 -4.23 11.90
N LEU A 107 13.44 -3.13 11.15
CA LEU A 107 13.21 -3.11 9.70
C LEU A 107 14.52 -2.96 8.93
N VAL A 108 14.61 -3.62 7.78
CA VAL A 108 15.69 -3.45 6.81
C VAL A 108 15.36 -2.31 5.84
N HIS A 109 14.14 -2.35 5.30
CA HIS A 109 13.61 -1.35 4.37
C HIS A 109 12.14 -1.08 4.62
N LYS A 110 11.71 0.09 4.21
CA LYS A 110 10.33 0.54 4.16
C LYS A 110 10.03 1.00 2.74
N LEU A 111 9.01 0.45 2.11
CA LEU A 111 8.60 0.78 0.75
C LEU A 111 7.18 1.34 0.79
N TYR A 112 6.98 2.48 0.14
CA TYR A 112 5.68 3.16 0.08
C TYR A 112 5.30 3.37 -1.38
N TYR A 113 4.14 2.87 -1.76
CA TYR A 113 3.54 3.10 -3.06
C TYR A 113 2.02 3.02 -2.93
N GLY A 114 1.30 3.49 -3.93
CA GLY A 114 -0.15 3.51 -3.79
C GLY A 114 -0.88 4.02 -5.02
N HIS A 115 -2.18 4.15 -4.86
CA HIS A 115 -3.10 4.69 -5.85
C HIS A 115 -3.56 6.07 -5.39
N PHE A 116 -2.90 7.11 -5.88
CA PHE A 116 -3.08 8.48 -5.44
C PHE A 116 -4.56 8.93 -5.41
N MET A 117 -5.33 8.63 -6.47
CA MET A 117 -6.72 9.07 -6.57
C MET A 117 -7.69 8.27 -5.67
N CYS A 118 -7.31 7.08 -5.25
CA CYS A 118 -8.12 6.23 -4.36
C CYS A 118 -7.75 6.39 -2.88
N HIS A 119 -6.65 7.10 -2.58
CA HIS A 119 -6.12 7.25 -1.23
C HIS A 119 -5.73 5.93 -0.56
N VAL A 120 -5.37 4.92 -1.37
CA VAL A 120 -4.91 3.61 -0.92
C VAL A 120 -3.40 3.57 -0.96
N PHE A 121 -2.79 3.22 0.17
CA PHE A 121 -1.35 3.08 0.32
C PHE A 121 -0.98 1.62 0.57
N HIS A 122 -0.01 1.16 -0.20
CA HIS A 122 0.67 -0.10 0.04
C HIS A 122 1.98 0.20 0.75
N GLN A 123 2.15 -0.36 1.92
CA GLN A 123 3.34 -0.17 2.74
C GLN A 123 3.97 -1.53 3.00
N ASP A 124 5.12 -1.77 2.37
CA ASP A 124 5.88 -3.00 2.56
C ASP A 124 7.05 -2.77 3.50
N TYR A 125 7.03 -3.44 4.63
CA TYR A 125 8.09 -3.39 5.64
C TYR A 125 8.89 -4.68 5.60
N VAL A 126 10.15 -4.55 5.23
CA VAL A 126 11.07 -5.68 5.17
C VAL A 126 11.67 -5.91 6.55
N VAL A 127 11.27 -7.01 7.19
CA VAL A 127 11.61 -7.33 8.58
C VAL A 127 12.98 -8.00 8.67
N LYS A 128 13.81 -7.58 9.63
CA LYS A 128 15.12 -8.17 9.88
C LYS A 128 15.01 -9.62 10.33
N LYS A 129 15.98 -10.42 9.95
CA LYS A 129 16.12 -11.82 10.36
C LYS A 129 16.09 -11.97 11.88
N GLY A 130 15.34 -12.94 12.37
CA GLY A 130 15.20 -13.25 13.80
C GLY A 130 14.17 -12.40 14.55
N VAL A 131 13.46 -11.49 13.87
CA VAL A 131 12.39 -10.69 14.47
C VAL A 131 11.05 -11.43 14.38
N ASP A 132 10.26 -11.38 15.45
CA ASP A 132 8.87 -11.85 15.44
C ASP A 132 8.00 -10.89 14.60
N SER A 133 7.78 -11.25 13.35
CA SER A 133 7.01 -10.44 12.39
C SER A 133 5.55 -10.27 12.80
N HIS A 134 4.96 -11.28 13.48
CA HIS A 134 3.59 -11.20 13.95
C HIS A 134 3.43 -10.17 15.07
N ALA A 135 4.30 -10.23 16.08
CA ALA A 135 4.28 -9.26 17.18
C ALA A 135 4.59 -7.84 16.68
N LEU A 136 5.51 -7.70 15.72
CA LEU A 136 5.82 -6.43 15.09
C LEU A 136 4.61 -5.86 14.34
N LYS A 137 3.91 -6.69 13.57
CA LYS A 137 2.68 -6.31 12.86
C LYS A 137 1.63 -5.75 13.81
N GLU A 138 1.36 -6.43 14.92
CA GLU A 138 0.34 -5.97 15.88
C GLU A 138 0.67 -4.56 16.42
N LYS A 139 1.94 -4.29 16.76
CA LYS A 139 2.39 -2.95 17.17
C LYS A 139 2.17 -1.89 16.08
N MET A 140 2.43 -2.25 14.83
CA MET A 140 2.21 -1.33 13.70
C MET A 140 0.71 -1.07 13.46
N LEU A 141 -0.14 -2.08 13.60
CA LEU A 141 -1.60 -1.91 13.53
C LEU A 141 -2.12 -1.00 14.64
N GLU A 142 -1.55 -1.03 15.84
CA GLU A 142 -1.89 -0.08 16.91
C GLU A 142 -1.58 1.37 16.54
N ILE A 143 -0.45 1.61 15.85
CA ILE A 143 -0.12 2.95 15.32
C ILE A 143 -1.16 3.39 14.31
N LEU A 144 -1.52 2.53 13.36
CA LEU A 144 -2.54 2.81 12.35
C LEU A 144 -3.92 3.10 12.99
N ASN A 145 -4.29 2.33 14.02
CA ASN A 145 -5.52 2.57 14.78
C ASN A 145 -5.55 3.97 15.43
N ARG A 146 -4.43 4.38 16.06
CA ARG A 146 -4.33 5.73 16.64
C ARG A 146 -4.41 6.83 15.59
N ARG A 147 -3.92 6.59 14.39
CA ARG A 147 -4.07 7.50 13.23
C ARG A 147 -5.48 7.51 12.64
N GLY A 148 -6.34 6.59 13.03
CA GLY A 148 -7.68 6.42 12.44
C GLY A 148 -7.62 5.91 11.00
N ALA A 149 -6.59 5.18 10.64
CA ALA A 149 -6.47 4.51 9.36
C ALA A 149 -7.42 3.31 9.26
N GLU A 150 -7.93 3.06 8.06
CA GLU A 150 -8.66 1.85 7.74
C GLU A 150 -7.75 0.83 7.07
N TYR A 151 -7.90 -0.43 7.45
CA TYR A 151 -7.16 -1.55 6.86
C TYR A 151 -7.97 -2.85 6.96
N PRO A 152 -7.87 -3.74 5.98
CA PRO A 152 -7.22 -3.50 4.71
C PRO A 152 -8.02 -2.52 3.88
N ALA A 153 -7.34 -1.69 3.12
CA ALA A 153 -7.99 -0.79 2.18
C ALA A 153 -8.48 -1.53 0.93
N GLU A 154 -7.74 -2.53 0.47
CA GLU A 154 -7.99 -3.23 -0.78
C GLU A 154 -7.90 -4.77 -0.66
N HIS A 155 -6.87 -5.32 -0.01
CA HIS A 155 -6.57 -6.76 -0.02
C HIS A 155 -6.52 -7.36 1.38
N ASN A 156 -6.63 -8.71 1.43
CA ASN A 156 -6.36 -9.52 2.62
C ASN A 156 -7.39 -9.47 3.75
N VAL A 157 -8.61 -9.02 3.48
CA VAL A 157 -9.71 -9.24 4.43
C VAL A 157 -9.93 -10.74 4.61
N GLY A 158 -9.77 -11.22 5.84
CA GLY A 158 -9.94 -12.62 6.18
C GLY A 158 -8.66 -13.45 6.21
N HIS A 159 -7.56 -13.00 5.60
CA HIS A 159 -6.27 -13.66 5.71
C HIS A 159 -5.41 -13.04 6.81
N LEU A 160 -5.10 -11.77 6.69
CA LEU A 160 -4.23 -11.05 7.62
C LEU A 160 -5.00 -10.29 8.70
N TYR A 161 -6.16 -9.76 8.36
CA TYR A 161 -6.87 -8.81 9.22
C TYR A 161 -8.16 -9.38 9.77
N HIS A 162 -8.46 -9.07 11.03
CA HIS A 162 -9.79 -9.18 11.58
C HIS A 162 -10.68 -8.08 11.03
N ALA A 163 -11.90 -8.43 10.61
CA ALA A 163 -12.88 -7.41 10.27
C ALA A 163 -13.21 -6.58 11.53
N LYS A 164 -13.23 -5.26 11.37
CA LYS A 164 -13.68 -4.35 12.43
C LYS A 164 -15.17 -4.60 12.77
N PRO A 165 -15.65 -4.25 13.97
CA PRO A 165 -17.01 -4.56 14.40
C PRO A 165 -18.10 -4.14 13.42
N ASP A 166 -18.01 -2.93 12.86
CA ASP A 166 -19.00 -2.42 11.91
C ASP A 166 -19.00 -3.22 10.60
N LEU A 167 -17.83 -3.66 10.14
CA LEU A 167 -17.71 -4.50 8.96
C LEU A 167 -18.27 -5.91 9.21
N GLN A 168 -18.06 -6.47 10.40
CA GLN A 168 -18.66 -7.75 10.78
C GLN A 168 -20.19 -7.64 10.84
N ALA A 169 -20.73 -6.54 11.40
CA ALA A 169 -22.15 -6.28 11.43
C ALA A 169 -22.74 -6.18 10.01
N PHE A 170 -22.03 -5.49 9.11
CA PHE A 170 -22.42 -5.41 7.71
C PHE A 170 -22.43 -6.80 7.03
N TYR A 171 -21.41 -7.64 7.23
CA TYR A 171 -21.40 -9.00 6.66
C TYR A 171 -22.60 -9.83 7.14
N ARG A 172 -22.91 -9.77 8.44
CA ARG A 172 -24.06 -10.50 8.99
C ARG A 172 -25.40 -10.01 8.44
N ALA A 173 -25.52 -8.70 8.22
CA ALA A 173 -26.72 -8.13 7.63
C ALA A 173 -26.88 -8.49 6.15
N ALA A 174 -25.77 -8.48 5.38
CA ALA A 174 -25.77 -8.78 3.96
C ALA A 174 -25.94 -10.28 3.65
N ASP A 175 -25.42 -11.15 4.51
CA ASP A 175 -25.51 -12.62 4.38
C ASP A 175 -25.92 -13.27 5.72
N PRO A 176 -27.18 -13.22 6.13
CA PRO A 176 -27.63 -13.79 7.40
C PRO A 176 -27.36 -15.28 7.56
N THR A 177 -27.22 -15.99 6.45
CA THR A 177 -26.98 -17.44 6.45
C THR A 177 -25.49 -17.80 6.53
N ASN A 178 -24.60 -16.85 6.35
CA ASN A 178 -23.15 -17.06 6.22
C ASN A 178 -22.81 -18.08 5.12
N SER A 179 -23.36 -17.88 3.94
CA SER A 179 -23.25 -18.86 2.83
C SER A 179 -22.26 -18.41 1.74
N PHE A 180 -22.08 -17.10 1.53
CA PHE A 180 -21.28 -16.59 0.42
C PHE A 180 -19.78 -16.63 0.70
N ASN A 181 -19.34 -16.27 1.89
CA ASN A 181 -17.93 -16.25 2.22
C ASN A 181 -17.67 -16.54 3.71
N PRO A 182 -17.94 -17.77 4.15
CA PRO A 182 -17.79 -18.14 5.57
C PRO A 182 -16.35 -17.94 6.07
N GLY A 183 -16.21 -17.23 7.19
CA GLY A 183 -14.91 -16.93 7.79
C GLY A 183 -14.24 -15.67 7.28
N ILE A 184 -14.90 -14.89 6.41
CA ILE A 184 -14.38 -13.59 5.98
C ILE A 184 -14.07 -12.71 7.19
N GLY A 185 -12.96 -12.00 7.17
CA GLY A 185 -12.55 -11.14 8.29
C GLY A 185 -12.28 -11.90 9.58
N LYS A 186 -11.94 -13.18 9.49
CA LYS A 186 -11.75 -14.09 10.64
C LYS A 186 -13.00 -14.23 11.53
N THR A 187 -14.15 -14.11 10.91
CA THR A 187 -15.45 -14.35 11.54
C THR A 187 -15.82 -15.85 11.55
N SER A 188 -17.04 -16.19 12.01
CA SER A 188 -17.50 -17.58 12.03
C SER A 188 -17.51 -18.22 10.63
N LYS A 189 -17.09 -19.48 10.56
CA LYS A 189 -17.20 -20.32 9.35
C LYS A 189 -18.48 -21.14 9.32
N ARG A 190 -19.34 -21.02 10.35
CA ARG A 190 -20.53 -21.84 10.51
C ARG A 190 -21.77 -21.14 9.95
N LYS A 191 -22.72 -21.96 9.50
CA LYS A 191 -24.03 -21.49 9.01
C LYS A 191 -24.72 -20.61 10.07
N GLY A 192 -25.31 -19.51 9.61
CA GLY A 192 -26.01 -18.54 10.46
C GLY A 192 -25.12 -17.88 11.50
N TRP A 193 -23.82 -17.77 11.22
CA TRP A 193 -22.82 -17.12 12.09
C TRP A 193 -22.68 -17.75 13.49
N ALA A 194 -23.02 -19.02 13.62
CA ALA A 194 -22.90 -19.72 14.90
C ALA A 194 -21.46 -19.67 15.42
N GLU A 195 -21.31 -19.43 16.72
CA GLU A 195 -20.00 -19.45 17.37
C GLU A 195 -19.55 -20.89 17.68
N VAL A 196 -18.26 -21.10 17.78
CA VAL A 196 -17.74 -22.38 18.26
C VAL A 196 -17.96 -22.39 19.78
N PRO A 197 -18.61 -23.39 20.35
CA PRO A 197 -18.60 -23.56 21.79
C PRO A 197 -17.15 -23.61 22.29
N ARG A 198 -16.85 -22.85 23.31
CA ARG A 198 -15.53 -22.87 23.96
C ARG A 198 -15.31 -24.18 24.67
#